data_34d41bb90cbcf75f392610ad5b677c2f
#
_entry.id   34d41bb90cbcf75f392610ad5b677c2f
#
_cell.length_a   1.000
_cell.length_b   1.000
_cell.length_c   1.000
_cell.angle_alpha   90.00
_cell.angle_beta   90.00
_cell.angle_gamma   90.00
#
_symmetry.space_group_name_H-M   'P 1'
#
loop_
_entity.id
_entity.type
_entity.pdbx_description
1 polymer ?
#
loop_
_entity_poly.entity_id
_entity_poly.type
_entity_poly.pdbx_seq_one_letter_code
_entity_poly.pdbx_strand_id
1 'polypeptide(L)'
;MGAKYREEDDFIYCKVTLFTECKYAIQNFNMELRVDRRKIGFSQALQDTAAWWERFENLSPAYVPVIAKKPLYSTWYQFHQDLEVQKLLEECRLAKSLGFESIIIDDGWQTEDNNRGYDFTGDWESERFADFGHLVNQIRDIGLKVGIWYSVPFCGKKSKAYQKFKGKFLTENHRWAPVFDPRYPEIRDYLVSIYVKAAKDWNLDGFKLDFIDDFKAYPDTSFEPHNGRDFSSINEAVDALLMQASVELKKINPEMFIEFRQKYTGPAMRKYGNMLRAFDCPGDAVMNR
;
A
#
# COMPACT_ATOMS: atom_id res chain seq x y z
N MET A 1 3.39 8.30 16.94
CA MET A 1 2.51 8.47 18.14
C MET A 1 2.78 7.31 19.07
N GLY A 2 2.89 7.52 20.35
CA GLY A 2 3.10 6.46 21.34
C GLY A 2 2.46 6.82 22.68
N ALA A 3 2.01 5.80 23.38
CA ALA A 3 1.55 5.92 24.77
C ALA A 3 2.48 5.10 25.65
N LYS A 4 2.84 5.64 26.80
CA LYS A 4 3.68 4.99 27.80
C LYS A 4 3.04 5.21 29.18
N TYR A 5 2.78 4.12 29.88
CA TYR A 5 2.47 4.17 31.30
C TYR A 5 3.76 4.38 32.11
N ARG A 6 3.71 5.27 33.11
CA ARG A 6 4.79 5.55 34.01
C ARG A 6 4.35 5.23 35.44
N GLU A 7 5.00 4.24 36.02
CA GLU A 7 4.64 3.72 37.36
C GLU A 7 4.90 4.73 38.47
N GLU A 8 5.89 5.62 38.30
CA GLU A 8 6.31 6.57 39.33
C GLU A 8 5.24 7.60 39.67
N ASP A 9 4.33 7.90 38.75
CA ASP A 9 3.28 8.91 38.94
C ASP A 9 1.89 8.42 38.54
N ASP A 10 1.76 7.15 38.14
CA ASP A 10 0.51 6.51 37.74
C ASP A 10 -0.21 7.20 36.57
N PHE A 11 0.58 7.77 35.62
CA PHE A 11 0.06 8.44 34.43
C PHE A 11 0.36 7.70 33.14
N ILE A 12 -0.55 7.88 32.20
CA ILE A 12 -0.32 7.49 30.80
C ILE A 12 0.11 8.73 30.01
N TYR A 13 1.35 8.71 29.54
CA TYR A 13 1.92 9.76 28.69
C TYR A 13 1.68 9.45 27.22
N CYS A 14 0.93 10.31 26.53
CA CYS A 14 0.72 10.22 25.09
C CYS A 14 1.59 11.27 24.39
N LYS A 15 2.57 10.83 23.59
CA LYS A 15 3.42 11.72 22.81
C LYS A 15 2.95 11.75 21.37
N VAL A 16 2.59 12.93 20.88
CA VAL A 16 2.35 13.21 19.47
C VAL A 16 3.45 14.14 18.97
N THR A 17 4.23 13.69 18.00
CA THR A 17 5.25 14.52 17.37
C THR A 17 4.74 14.89 15.99
N LEU A 18 4.72 16.19 15.70
CA LEU A 18 4.23 16.76 14.45
C LEU A 18 5.41 17.34 13.66
N PHE A 19 5.28 17.43 12.34
CA PHE A 19 6.23 18.08 11.44
C PHE A 19 7.65 17.52 11.49
N THR A 20 7.82 16.24 11.81
CA THR A 20 9.13 15.59 11.94
C THR A 20 9.96 15.63 10.65
N GLU A 21 9.31 15.71 9.50
CA GLU A 21 9.93 15.74 8.17
C GLU A 21 9.80 17.10 7.49
N CYS A 22 9.24 18.10 8.19
CA CYS A 22 9.05 19.43 7.65
C CYS A 22 10.33 20.25 7.80
N LYS A 23 10.92 20.69 6.68
CA LYS A 23 12.09 21.56 6.65
C LYS A 23 11.77 22.97 6.16
N TYR A 24 10.50 23.32 6.04
CA TYR A 24 10.03 24.65 5.64
C TYR A 24 9.25 25.32 6.79
N ALA A 25 9.14 26.63 6.73
CA ALA A 25 8.40 27.39 7.74
C ALA A 25 6.91 27.09 7.67
N ILE A 26 6.32 26.74 8.83
CA ILE A 26 4.88 26.54 8.97
C ILE A 26 4.28 27.88 9.36
N GLN A 27 3.42 28.43 8.49
CA GLN A 27 2.80 29.73 8.71
C GLN A 27 1.47 29.63 9.47
N ASN A 28 0.67 28.59 9.21
CA ASN A 28 -0.61 28.35 9.87
C ASN A 28 -0.74 26.89 10.25
N PHE A 29 -1.26 26.64 11.44
CA PHE A 29 -1.51 25.30 11.93
C PHE A 29 -2.76 25.26 12.81
N ASN A 30 -3.65 24.32 12.50
CA ASN A 30 -4.81 23.99 13.32
C ASN A 30 -4.70 22.55 13.82
N MET A 31 -5.01 22.33 15.08
CA MET A 31 -5.04 21.00 15.68
C MET A 31 -6.31 20.81 16.50
N GLU A 32 -6.99 19.72 16.30
CA GLU A 32 -8.08 19.26 17.15
C GLU A 32 -7.64 18.02 17.92
N LEU A 33 -7.79 18.05 19.23
CA LEU A 33 -7.52 16.91 20.11
C LEU A 33 -8.83 16.45 20.74
N ARG A 34 -9.23 15.21 20.43
CA ARG A 34 -10.36 14.56 21.11
C ARG A 34 -9.85 13.67 22.23
N VAL A 35 -10.37 13.90 23.44
CA VAL A 35 -10.13 13.05 24.60
C VAL A 35 -11.47 12.44 25.05
N ASP A 36 -11.53 11.11 25.07
CA ASP A 36 -12.71 10.36 25.53
C ASP A 36 -12.44 9.80 26.94
N ARG A 37 -13.27 10.18 27.88
CA ARG A 37 -13.18 9.76 29.30
C ARG A 37 -14.38 8.92 29.75
N ARG A 38 -15.22 8.51 28.81
CA ARG A 38 -16.39 7.67 29.11
C ARG A 38 -15.94 6.27 29.56
N LYS A 39 -16.68 5.69 30.48
CA LYS A 39 -16.50 4.28 30.90
C LYS A 39 -17.19 3.35 29.92
N ILE A 40 -16.59 3.17 28.74
CA ILE A 40 -17.09 2.31 27.65
C ILE A 40 -16.06 1.26 27.27
N GLY A 41 -16.51 0.21 26.60
CA GLY A 41 -15.62 -0.81 26.08
C GLY A 41 -14.70 -0.28 24.96
N PHE A 42 -13.54 -0.89 24.80
CA PHE A 42 -12.53 -0.50 23.81
C PHE A 42 -13.09 -0.47 22.37
N SER A 43 -13.87 -1.49 21.96
CA SER A 43 -14.49 -1.55 20.64
C SER A 43 -15.43 -0.36 20.38
N GLN A 44 -16.22 0.04 21.36
CA GLN A 44 -17.09 1.21 21.26
C GLN A 44 -16.28 2.51 21.14
N ALA A 45 -15.20 2.65 21.91
CA ALA A 45 -14.31 3.80 21.83
C ALA A 45 -13.66 3.94 20.45
N LEU A 46 -13.26 2.81 19.84
CA LEU A 46 -12.71 2.80 18.46
C LEU A 46 -13.75 3.16 17.42
N GLN A 47 -14.97 2.62 17.52
CA GLN A 47 -16.06 2.95 16.60
C GLN A 47 -16.40 4.45 16.67
N ASP A 48 -16.54 5.00 17.86
CA ASP A 48 -16.84 6.42 18.07
C ASP A 48 -15.70 7.33 17.58
N THR A 49 -14.46 6.87 17.68
CA THR A 49 -13.29 7.58 17.14
C THR A 49 -13.29 7.53 15.63
N ALA A 50 -13.59 6.39 15.00
CA ALA A 50 -13.74 6.27 13.56
C ALA A 50 -14.83 7.19 13.03
N ALA A 51 -16.02 7.16 13.65
CA ALA A 51 -17.14 8.03 13.30
C ALA A 51 -16.81 9.54 13.47
N TRP A 52 -15.95 9.88 14.43
CA TRP A 52 -15.48 11.26 14.58
C TRP A 52 -14.56 11.68 13.42
N TRP A 53 -13.64 10.80 12.98
CA TRP A 53 -12.78 11.05 11.83
C TRP A 53 -13.58 11.19 10.52
N GLU A 54 -14.63 10.41 10.33
CA GLU A 54 -15.48 10.42 9.12
C GLU A 54 -16.23 11.75 8.91
N ARG A 55 -16.29 12.62 9.93
CA ARG A 55 -16.85 13.96 9.80
C ARG A 55 -15.95 14.94 9.04
N PHE A 56 -14.68 14.61 8.90
CA PHE A 56 -13.76 15.40 8.09
C PHE A 56 -13.83 14.93 6.65
N GLU A 57 -14.24 15.83 5.74
CA GLU A 57 -14.50 15.52 4.33
C GLU A 57 -13.35 14.74 3.65
N ASN A 58 -12.11 15.15 3.92
CA ASN A 58 -10.92 14.51 3.36
C ASN A 58 -10.51 13.20 4.05
N LEU A 59 -11.28 12.69 5.02
CA LEU A 59 -11.00 11.45 5.75
C LEU A 59 -12.16 10.43 5.65
N SER A 60 -13.12 10.67 4.76
CA SER A 60 -14.19 9.71 4.49
C SER A 60 -13.61 8.39 3.99
N PRO A 61 -14.02 7.24 4.58
CA PRO A 61 -13.48 5.94 4.20
C PRO A 61 -13.91 5.53 2.80
N ALA A 62 -13.05 4.81 2.10
CA ALA A 62 -13.39 4.19 0.84
C ALA A 62 -14.50 3.15 1.01
N TYR A 63 -15.30 2.97 -0.05
CA TYR A 63 -16.25 1.87 -0.10
C TYR A 63 -15.55 0.51 0.09
N VAL A 64 -16.12 -0.34 0.93
CA VAL A 64 -15.59 -1.67 1.24
C VAL A 64 -16.47 -2.73 0.55
N PRO A 65 -16.01 -3.31 -0.57
CA PRO A 65 -16.77 -4.33 -1.28
C PRO A 65 -16.90 -5.62 -0.46
N VAL A 66 -17.90 -6.42 -0.79
CA VAL A 66 -18.15 -7.68 -0.08
C VAL A 66 -16.92 -8.59 -0.11
N ILE A 67 -16.22 -8.64 -1.24
CA ILE A 67 -15.02 -9.47 -1.42
C ILE A 67 -13.89 -9.11 -0.45
N ALA A 68 -13.74 -7.83 -0.08
CA ALA A 68 -12.72 -7.38 0.87
C ALA A 68 -12.96 -7.89 2.31
N LYS A 69 -14.14 -8.46 2.59
CA LYS A 69 -14.52 -9.06 3.87
C LYS A 69 -14.48 -10.59 3.86
N LYS A 70 -14.04 -11.18 2.75
CA LYS A 70 -13.96 -12.64 2.56
C LYS A 70 -12.53 -13.14 2.78
N PRO A 71 -12.36 -14.43 3.08
CA PRO A 71 -11.02 -15.03 3.20
C PRO A 71 -10.22 -14.82 1.90
N LEU A 72 -8.97 -14.35 2.06
CA LEU A 72 -8.03 -14.07 1.00
C LEU A 72 -6.79 -14.93 1.17
N TYR A 73 -6.36 -15.60 0.09
CA TYR A 73 -5.10 -16.32 0.01
C TYR A 73 -4.00 -15.41 -0.55
N SER A 74 -2.82 -15.41 0.06
CA SER A 74 -1.64 -14.71 -0.46
C SER A 74 -0.55 -15.72 -0.82
N THR A 75 0.00 -15.62 -2.01
CA THR A 75 1.06 -16.52 -2.48
C THR A 75 2.37 -16.33 -1.73
N TRP A 76 2.57 -15.18 -1.06
CA TRP A 76 3.81 -14.83 -0.37
C TRP A 76 4.23 -15.88 0.66
N TYR A 77 3.30 -16.42 1.42
CA TYR A 77 3.63 -17.33 2.53
C TYR A 77 3.99 -18.74 2.09
N GLN A 78 3.53 -19.16 0.90
CA GLN A 78 3.81 -20.49 0.34
C GLN A 78 5.00 -20.47 -0.62
N PHE A 79 5.05 -19.47 -1.50
CA PHE A 79 5.96 -19.48 -2.65
C PHE A 79 7.06 -18.43 -2.54
N HIS A 80 6.88 -17.37 -1.73
CA HIS A 80 7.69 -16.16 -1.87
C HIS A 80 7.74 -15.74 -3.34
N GLN A 81 8.92 -15.59 -3.93
CA GLN A 81 9.09 -15.25 -5.35
C GLN A 81 9.15 -16.47 -6.29
N ASP A 82 9.09 -17.69 -5.78
CA ASP A 82 9.22 -18.91 -6.58
C ASP A 82 7.85 -19.38 -7.11
N LEU A 83 7.26 -18.59 -8.01
CA LEU A 83 5.93 -18.84 -8.56
C LEU A 83 6.01 -19.71 -9.80
N GLU A 84 5.37 -20.88 -9.77
CA GLU A 84 5.16 -21.77 -10.89
C GLU A 84 3.66 -21.91 -11.22
N VAL A 85 3.28 -21.78 -12.50
CA VAL A 85 1.87 -21.80 -12.93
C VAL A 85 1.12 -23.00 -12.41
N GLN A 86 1.64 -24.22 -12.60
CA GLN A 86 0.94 -25.44 -12.24
C GLN A 86 0.70 -25.53 -10.72
N LYS A 87 1.73 -25.27 -9.92
CA LYS A 87 1.63 -25.27 -8.44
C LYS A 87 0.66 -24.20 -7.96
N LEU A 88 0.72 -23.00 -8.56
CA LEU A 88 -0.18 -21.91 -8.22
C LEU A 88 -1.65 -22.28 -8.48
N LEU A 89 -1.96 -22.92 -9.61
CA LEU A 89 -3.31 -23.35 -9.92
C LEU A 89 -3.79 -24.48 -9.01
N GLU A 90 -2.92 -25.39 -8.58
CA GLU A 90 -3.22 -26.42 -7.59
C GLU A 90 -3.58 -25.79 -6.24
N GLU A 91 -2.78 -24.84 -5.76
CA GLU A 91 -3.07 -24.11 -4.53
C GLU A 91 -4.35 -23.27 -4.64
N CYS A 92 -4.65 -22.68 -5.80
CA CYS A 92 -5.91 -21.98 -6.03
C CYS A 92 -7.12 -22.88 -5.87
N ARG A 93 -7.06 -24.13 -6.40
CA ARG A 93 -8.15 -25.11 -6.23
C ARG A 93 -8.31 -25.51 -4.77
N LEU A 94 -7.20 -25.74 -4.07
CA LEU A 94 -7.22 -26.06 -2.64
C LEU A 94 -7.78 -24.89 -1.83
N ALA A 95 -7.28 -23.67 -2.04
CA ALA A 95 -7.78 -22.47 -1.37
C ALA A 95 -9.28 -22.30 -1.58
N LYS A 96 -9.78 -22.47 -2.82
CA LYS A 96 -11.21 -22.37 -3.11
C LYS A 96 -12.01 -23.44 -2.36
N SER A 97 -11.52 -24.67 -2.29
CA SER A 97 -12.18 -25.76 -1.55
C SER A 97 -12.26 -25.50 -0.05
N LEU A 98 -11.32 -24.70 0.49
CA LEU A 98 -11.28 -24.28 1.89
C LEU A 98 -12.09 -23.00 2.17
N GLY A 99 -12.77 -22.46 1.17
CA GLY A 99 -13.64 -21.28 1.32
C GLY A 99 -12.97 -19.94 1.11
N PHE A 100 -11.77 -19.89 0.54
CA PHE A 100 -11.18 -18.63 0.09
C PHE A 100 -11.94 -18.10 -1.13
N GLU A 101 -12.09 -16.79 -1.20
CA GLU A 101 -12.85 -16.13 -2.26
C GLU A 101 -11.95 -15.26 -3.17
N SER A 102 -10.76 -14.94 -2.73
CA SER A 102 -9.80 -14.15 -3.48
C SER A 102 -8.37 -14.61 -3.25
N ILE A 103 -7.49 -14.24 -4.18
CA ILE A 103 -6.05 -14.46 -4.11
C ILE A 103 -5.32 -13.16 -4.43
N ILE A 104 -4.19 -12.92 -3.75
CA ILE A 104 -3.16 -11.98 -4.18
C ILE A 104 -1.96 -12.77 -4.68
N ILE A 105 -1.64 -12.59 -5.97
CA ILE A 105 -0.36 -13.02 -6.53
C ILE A 105 0.67 -11.97 -6.06
N ASP A 106 1.47 -12.36 -5.10
CA ASP A 106 2.41 -11.49 -4.38
C ASP A 106 3.72 -11.31 -5.16
N ASP A 107 4.74 -10.72 -4.57
CA ASP A 107 6.06 -10.47 -5.14
C ASP A 107 6.62 -11.72 -5.87
N GLY A 108 7.19 -11.51 -7.05
CA GLY A 108 7.77 -12.55 -7.90
C GLY A 108 7.08 -12.71 -9.26
N TRP A 109 5.88 -12.14 -9.47
CA TRP A 109 5.19 -12.20 -10.77
C TRP A 109 5.88 -11.35 -11.86
N GLN A 110 6.57 -10.29 -11.45
CA GLN A 110 7.21 -9.28 -12.29
C GLN A 110 8.65 -9.64 -12.72
N THR A 111 9.25 -10.67 -12.16
CA THR A 111 10.64 -11.05 -12.44
C THR A 111 10.87 -12.55 -12.28
N GLU A 112 11.82 -13.10 -13.05
CA GLU A 112 12.33 -14.47 -12.88
C GLU A 112 13.39 -14.57 -11.77
N ASP A 113 13.87 -13.44 -11.23
CA ASP A 113 14.88 -13.40 -10.18
C ASP A 113 14.27 -13.72 -8.80
N ASN A 114 14.67 -14.86 -8.24
CA ASN A 114 14.20 -15.35 -6.95
C ASN A 114 15.09 -14.93 -5.75
N ASN A 115 15.96 -13.94 -5.93
CA ASN A 115 16.90 -13.50 -4.88
C ASN A 115 16.26 -12.63 -3.79
N ARG A 116 14.95 -12.45 -3.82
CA ARG A 116 14.18 -11.65 -2.84
C ARG A 116 14.65 -10.19 -2.74
N GLY A 117 15.20 -9.67 -3.83
CA GLY A 117 15.59 -8.28 -4.00
C GLY A 117 14.58 -7.52 -4.86
N TYR A 118 14.75 -6.20 -4.90
CA TYR A 118 13.87 -5.31 -5.65
C TYR A 118 14.58 -4.63 -6.82
N ASP A 119 15.64 -5.24 -7.33
CA ASP A 119 16.45 -4.70 -8.45
C ASP A 119 15.66 -4.52 -9.74
N PHE A 120 14.57 -5.29 -9.92
CA PHE A 120 13.74 -5.31 -11.13
C PHE A 120 12.36 -4.65 -10.93
N THR A 121 12.09 -4.05 -9.77
CA THR A 121 10.85 -3.30 -9.57
C THR A 121 10.87 -2.00 -10.37
N GLY A 122 9.71 -1.50 -10.75
CA GLY A 122 9.57 -0.23 -11.47
C GLY A 122 8.93 -0.39 -12.84
N ASP A 123 9.34 -1.36 -13.64
CA ASP A 123 8.77 -1.59 -14.98
C ASP A 123 7.42 -2.31 -14.91
N TRP A 124 7.29 -3.23 -13.98
CA TRP A 124 6.05 -3.96 -13.70
C TRP A 124 5.49 -4.69 -14.93
N GLU A 125 6.38 -5.24 -15.72
CA GLU A 125 6.07 -6.17 -16.80
C GLU A 125 6.06 -7.60 -16.25
N SER A 126 5.15 -8.45 -16.73
CA SER A 126 5.11 -9.86 -16.30
C SER A 126 6.20 -10.66 -17.02
N GLU A 127 7.41 -10.66 -16.46
CA GLU A 127 8.54 -11.39 -17.03
C GLU A 127 8.42 -12.91 -16.80
N ARG A 128 7.98 -13.29 -15.59
CA ARG A 128 7.86 -14.72 -15.19
C ARG A 128 6.79 -15.49 -15.95
N PHE A 129 5.72 -14.85 -16.37
CA PHE A 129 4.59 -15.51 -17.00
C PHE A 129 4.42 -15.02 -18.44
N ALA A 130 4.60 -15.89 -19.41
CA ALA A 130 4.49 -15.56 -20.84
C ALA A 130 3.10 -14.98 -21.21
N ASP A 131 2.03 -15.48 -20.55
CA ASP A 131 0.67 -14.97 -20.69
C ASP A 131 0.02 -14.86 -19.32
N PHE A 132 0.25 -13.73 -18.65
CA PHE A 132 -0.29 -13.49 -17.32
C PHE A 132 -1.82 -13.33 -17.34
N GLY A 133 -2.37 -12.76 -18.39
CA GLY A 133 -3.82 -12.63 -18.56
C GLY A 133 -4.52 -13.98 -18.63
N HIS A 134 -3.91 -14.95 -19.32
CA HIS A 134 -4.41 -16.32 -19.37
C HIS A 134 -4.38 -16.97 -17.98
N LEU A 135 -3.29 -16.82 -17.23
CA LEU A 135 -3.19 -17.32 -15.85
C LEU A 135 -4.29 -16.73 -14.95
N VAL A 136 -4.50 -15.41 -15.02
CA VAL A 136 -5.58 -14.73 -14.27
C VAL A 136 -6.94 -15.33 -14.60
N ASN A 137 -7.23 -15.56 -15.89
CA ASN A 137 -8.48 -16.17 -16.32
C ASN A 137 -8.65 -17.60 -15.78
N GLN A 138 -7.59 -18.42 -15.81
CA GLN A 138 -7.63 -19.78 -15.23
C GLN A 138 -7.96 -19.75 -13.73
N ILE A 139 -7.39 -18.79 -12.97
CA ILE A 139 -7.68 -18.62 -11.54
C ILE A 139 -9.13 -18.16 -11.34
N ARG A 140 -9.63 -17.28 -12.18
CA ARG A 140 -11.04 -16.84 -12.15
C ARG A 140 -12.01 -17.98 -12.47
N ASP A 141 -11.66 -18.88 -13.39
CA ASP A 141 -12.46 -20.08 -13.71
C ASP A 141 -12.53 -21.06 -12.53
N ILE A 142 -11.52 -21.08 -11.65
CA ILE A 142 -11.57 -21.80 -10.37
C ILE A 142 -12.56 -21.15 -9.40
N GLY A 143 -12.93 -19.89 -9.61
CA GLY A 143 -13.89 -19.14 -8.81
C GLY A 143 -13.25 -18.21 -7.77
N LEU A 144 -12.00 -17.82 -7.93
CA LEU A 144 -11.32 -16.84 -7.10
C LEU A 144 -11.25 -15.48 -7.80
N LYS A 145 -11.40 -14.40 -7.03
CA LYS A 145 -11.07 -13.04 -7.43
C LYS A 145 -9.56 -12.83 -7.35
N VAL A 146 -8.98 -12.11 -8.32
CA VAL A 146 -7.52 -12.01 -8.47
C VAL A 146 -7.05 -10.58 -8.24
N GLY A 147 -6.12 -10.43 -7.30
CA GLY A 147 -5.33 -9.21 -7.10
C GLY A 147 -3.84 -9.48 -7.27
N ILE A 148 -3.07 -8.43 -7.52
CA ILE A 148 -1.61 -8.50 -7.66
C ILE A 148 -0.90 -7.49 -6.76
N TRP A 149 0.33 -7.81 -6.42
CA TRP A 149 1.18 -7.03 -5.55
C TRP A 149 2.05 -6.03 -6.30
N TYR A 150 2.28 -4.87 -5.66
CA TYR A 150 3.27 -3.87 -6.07
C TYR A 150 4.04 -3.33 -4.86
N SER A 151 5.36 -3.18 -4.97
CA SER A 151 6.13 -2.32 -4.07
C SER A 151 6.09 -0.89 -4.60
N VAL A 152 5.13 -0.10 -4.13
CA VAL A 152 4.81 1.21 -4.71
C VAL A 152 5.99 2.18 -4.77
N PRO A 153 6.82 2.34 -3.69
CA PRO A 153 7.88 3.33 -3.70
C PRO A 153 9.16 2.90 -4.43
N PHE A 154 9.37 1.60 -4.67
CA PHE A 154 10.66 1.10 -5.11
C PHE A 154 10.83 1.08 -6.62
N CYS A 155 12.02 1.54 -7.05
CA CYS A 155 12.46 1.51 -8.43
C CYS A 155 13.84 0.83 -8.52
N GLY A 156 13.86 -0.41 -8.95
CA GLY A 156 15.07 -1.22 -9.02
C GLY A 156 16.08 -0.69 -10.03
N LYS A 157 17.35 -0.75 -9.70
CA LYS A 157 18.44 -0.22 -10.54
C LYS A 157 18.59 -0.93 -11.88
N LYS A 158 18.02 -2.12 -12.02
CA LYS A 158 18.01 -2.91 -13.27
C LYS A 158 16.78 -2.64 -14.14
N SER A 159 15.83 -1.83 -13.67
CA SER A 159 14.63 -1.48 -14.44
C SER A 159 14.88 -0.38 -15.47
N LYS A 160 14.08 -0.35 -16.52
CA LYS A 160 14.01 0.74 -17.51
C LYS A 160 13.51 2.02 -16.83
N ALA A 161 12.59 1.88 -15.87
CA ALA A 161 12.05 2.99 -15.07
C ALA A 161 13.14 3.75 -14.31
N TYR A 162 14.15 3.05 -13.78
CA TYR A 162 15.27 3.71 -13.11
C TYR A 162 16.02 4.66 -14.05
N GLN A 163 16.27 4.23 -15.28
CA GLN A 163 16.94 5.09 -16.27
C GLN A 163 16.05 6.25 -16.69
N LYS A 164 14.76 5.99 -16.90
CA LYS A 164 13.76 7.00 -17.29
C LYS A 164 13.62 8.12 -16.24
N PHE A 165 13.65 7.77 -14.96
CA PHE A 165 13.40 8.70 -13.86
C PHE A 165 14.65 9.06 -13.06
N LYS A 166 15.82 8.87 -13.63
CA LYS A 166 17.10 9.22 -13.01
C LYS A 166 17.08 10.64 -12.44
N GLY A 167 17.51 10.79 -11.18
CA GLY A 167 17.49 12.06 -10.46
C GLY A 167 16.14 12.45 -9.85
N LYS A 168 15.11 11.61 -9.92
CA LYS A 168 13.78 11.84 -9.35
C LYS A 168 13.44 10.84 -8.25
N PHE A 169 14.39 10.67 -7.34
CA PHE A 169 14.28 9.77 -6.20
C PHE A 169 14.36 10.55 -4.90
N LEU A 170 13.63 10.10 -3.89
CA LEU A 170 13.79 10.56 -2.50
C LEU A 170 15.16 10.16 -1.97
N THR A 171 15.59 8.95 -2.34
CA THR A 171 16.93 8.41 -2.08
C THR A 171 17.26 7.33 -3.10
N GLU A 172 18.55 7.23 -3.47
CA GLU A 172 19.08 6.10 -4.23
C GLU A 172 19.80 5.07 -3.34
N ASN A 173 19.90 5.36 -2.03
CA ASN A 173 20.69 4.60 -1.05
C ASN A 173 19.82 3.77 -0.09
N HIS A 174 18.55 3.52 -0.44
CA HIS A 174 17.72 2.65 0.37
C HIS A 174 18.21 1.17 0.26
N ARG A 175 18.09 0.42 1.38
CA ARG A 175 18.58 -0.96 1.46
C ARG A 175 17.98 -1.94 0.45
N TRP A 176 16.77 -1.66 -0.04
CA TRP A 176 16.08 -2.51 -1.00
C TRP A 176 16.26 -2.02 -2.44
N ALA A 177 15.85 -0.80 -2.72
CA ALA A 177 15.95 -0.17 -4.02
C ALA A 177 15.77 1.34 -3.89
N PRO A 178 16.21 2.17 -4.85
CA PRO A 178 15.87 3.59 -4.93
C PRO A 178 14.37 3.83 -4.71
N VAL A 179 14.05 4.91 -4.00
CA VAL A 179 12.69 5.29 -3.65
C VAL A 179 12.26 6.44 -4.53
N PHE A 180 11.22 6.25 -5.34
CA PHE A 180 10.64 7.31 -6.16
C PHE A 180 10.29 8.55 -5.34
N ASP A 181 10.45 9.73 -5.93
CA ASP A 181 10.00 10.98 -5.35
C ASP A 181 8.59 11.34 -5.87
N PRO A 182 7.53 11.12 -5.09
CA PRO A 182 6.16 11.34 -5.55
C PRO A 182 5.82 12.81 -5.74
N ARG A 183 6.72 13.74 -5.34
CA ARG A 183 6.55 15.18 -5.56
C ARG A 183 6.67 15.57 -7.04
N TYR A 184 7.19 14.68 -7.88
CA TYR A 184 7.16 14.85 -9.33
C TYR A 184 5.85 14.31 -9.91
N PRO A 185 5.05 15.11 -10.64
CA PRO A 185 3.80 14.67 -11.23
C PRO A 185 3.96 13.48 -12.16
N GLU A 186 5.02 13.45 -12.97
CA GLU A 186 5.30 12.36 -13.89
C GLU A 186 5.58 11.01 -13.21
N ILE A 187 6.06 11.01 -11.95
CA ILE A 187 6.20 9.80 -11.15
C ILE A 187 4.83 9.28 -10.73
N ARG A 188 3.96 10.17 -10.24
CA ARG A 188 2.60 9.78 -9.85
C ARG A 188 1.80 9.27 -11.05
N ASP A 189 1.84 9.98 -12.17
CA ASP A 189 1.18 9.58 -13.41
C ASP A 189 1.69 8.24 -13.93
N TYR A 190 2.99 8.02 -13.85
CA TYR A 190 3.61 6.74 -14.22
C TYR A 190 3.09 5.59 -13.36
N LEU A 191 3.13 5.71 -12.03
CA LEU A 191 2.67 4.68 -11.12
C LEU A 191 1.18 4.39 -11.31
N VAL A 192 0.35 5.41 -11.43
CA VAL A 192 -1.08 5.23 -11.68
C VAL A 192 -1.32 4.55 -13.03
N SER A 193 -0.57 4.94 -14.07
CA SER A 193 -0.70 4.33 -15.41
C SER A 193 -0.40 2.83 -15.40
N ILE A 194 0.58 2.38 -14.60
CA ILE A 194 0.91 0.96 -14.44
C ILE A 194 -0.28 0.19 -13.84
N TYR A 195 -0.87 0.71 -12.77
CA TYR A 195 -1.99 0.04 -12.11
C TYR A 195 -3.23 -0.01 -13.00
N VAL A 196 -3.53 1.09 -13.67
CA VAL A 196 -4.66 1.18 -14.62
C VAL A 196 -4.47 0.22 -15.79
N LYS A 197 -3.24 0.15 -16.33
CA LYS A 197 -2.91 -0.78 -17.41
C LYS A 197 -3.11 -2.23 -16.97
N ALA A 198 -2.54 -2.63 -15.83
CA ALA A 198 -2.67 -3.98 -15.30
C ALA A 198 -4.13 -4.36 -15.03
N ALA A 199 -4.91 -3.45 -14.42
CA ALA A 199 -6.33 -3.67 -14.16
C ALA A 199 -7.13 -3.97 -15.43
N LYS A 200 -6.82 -3.25 -16.53
CA LYS A 200 -7.50 -3.42 -17.82
C LYS A 200 -7.02 -4.64 -18.60
N ASP A 201 -5.70 -4.78 -18.74
CA ASP A 201 -5.11 -5.80 -19.59
C ASP A 201 -5.33 -7.21 -19.03
N TRP A 202 -5.35 -7.34 -17.71
CA TRP A 202 -5.50 -8.62 -17.01
C TRP A 202 -6.82 -8.79 -16.29
N ASN A 203 -7.75 -7.83 -16.42
CA ASN A 203 -9.08 -7.87 -15.80
C ASN A 203 -9.01 -8.19 -14.30
N LEU A 204 -8.20 -7.45 -13.56
CA LEU A 204 -7.95 -7.69 -12.15
C LEU A 204 -9.12 -7.25 -11.26
N ASP A 205 -9.29 -7.96 -10.13
CA ASP A 205 -10.28 -7.65 -9.12
C ASP A 205 -9.69 -6.85 -7.94
N GLY A 206 -8.37 -6.73 -7.84
CA GLY A 206 -7.75 -6.00 -6.75
C GLY A 206 -6.23 -5.80 -6.85
N PHE A 207 -5.71 -5.10 -5.85
CA PHE A 207 -4.31 -4.77 -5.72
C PHE A 207 -3.85 -4.88 -4.27
N LYS A 208 -2.59 -5.31 -4.06
CA LYS A 208 -1.84 -5.07 -2.83
C LYS A 208 -0.79 -4.02 -3.11
N LEU A 209 -0.95 -2.83 -2.54
CA LEU A 209 -0.04 -1.70 -2.67
C LEU A 209 0.82 -1.59 -1.40
N ASP A 210 2.04 -2.09 -1.51
CA ASP A 210 2.93 -2.32 -0.38
C ASP A 210 3.97 -1.21 -0.20
N PHE A 211 4.57 -1.15 1.01
CA PHE A 211 5.69 -0.27 1.37
C PHE A 211 5.40 1.24 1.36
N ILE A 212 4.15 1.66 1.44
CA ILE A 212 3.79 3.09 1.41
C ILE A 212 4.53 3.90 2.49
N ASP A 213 4.87 3.30 3.63
CA ASP A 213 5.63 3.92 4.72
C ASP A 213 7.12 4.15 4.39
N ASP A 214 7.60 3.73 3.23
CA ASP A 214 8.91 4.10 2.71
C ASP A 214 8.91 5.38 1.86
N PHE A 215 7.76 5.96 1.55
CA PHE A 215 7.67 7.34 1.11
C PHE A 215 7.87 8.30 2.28
N LYS A 216 9.11 8.60 2.59
CA LYS A 216 9.52 9.47 3.70
C LYS A 216 10.79 10.23 3.35
N ALA A 217 11.16 11.21 4.18
CA ALA A 217 12.46 11.87 4.04
C ALA A 217 13.60 10.94 4.44
N TYR A 218 14.65 10.96 3.65
CA TYR A 218 15.95 10.31 3.88
C TYR A 218 17.04 11.36 4.07
N PRO A 219 18.24 11.01 4.58
CA PRO A 219 19.33 11.96 4.77
C PRO A 219 19.74 12.69 3.48
N ASP A 220 19.61 12.03 2.34
CA ASP A 220 19.93 12.55 1.00
C ASP A 220 18.72 13.10 0.24
N THR A 221 17.54 13.13 0.84
CA THR A 221 16.35 13.73 0.21
C THR A 221 16.53 15.24 0.02
N SER A 222 16.43 15.70 -1.23
CA SER A 222 16.45 17.13 -1.54
C SER A 222 15.12 17.79 -1.20
N PHE A 223 15.17 18.92 -0.49
CA PHE A 223 14.04 19.82 -0.21
C PHE A 223 14.16 21.18 -0.91
N GLU A 224 15.16 21.34 -1.77
CA GLU A 224 15.29 22.55 -2.57
C GLU A 224 14.04 22.77 -3.43
N PRO A 225 13.55 24.02 -3.53
CA PRO A 225 12.45 24.35 -4.41
C PRO A 225 12.83 24.04 -5.86
N HIS A 226 11.92 23.45 -6.62
CA HIS A 226 11.99 23.24 -8.08
C HIS A 226 12.54 21.91 -8.60
N ASN A 227 12.90 21.89 -9.85
CA ASN A 227 13.18 20.74 -10.72
C ASN A 227 11.94 19.93 -11.11
N GLY A 228 10.78 20.59 -11.33
CA GLY A 228 9.57 19.94 -11.81
C GLY A 228 8.71 19.31 -10.72
N ARG A 229 9.05 19.49 -9.43
CA ARG A 229 8.18 19.11 -8.31
C ARG A 229 7.03 20.10 -8.18
N ASP A 230 5.80 19.60 -8.02
CA ASP A 230 4.59 20.40 -7.78
C ASP A 230 4.14 20.40 -6.32
N PHE A 231 4.72 19.53 -5.48
CA PHE A 231 4.54 19.51 -4.03
C PHE A 231 5.86 19.80 -3.29
N SER A 232 5.77 20.54 -2.20
CA SER A 232 6.88 20.68 -1.23
C SER A 232 6.89 19.52 -0.22
N SER A 233 5.72 19.02 0.15
CA SER A 233 5.52 17.95 1.11
C SER A 233 5.48 16.58 0.43
N ILE A 234 6.27 15.63 0.96
CA ILE A 234 6.20 14.22 0.52
C ILE A 234 4.82 13.65 0.86
N ASN A 235 4.29 13.95 2.05
CA ASN A 235 3.00 13.41 2.50
C ASN A 235 1.84 13.89 1.63
N GLU A 236 1.82 15.15 1.21
CA GLU A 236 0.81 15.68 0.29
C GLU A 236 0.91 15.04 -1.09
N ALA A 237 2.12 14.82 -1.57
CA ALA A 237 2.36 14.14 -2.84
C ALA A 237 1.92 12.66 -2.81
N VAL A 238 2.14 11.97 -1.70
CA VAL A 238 1.66 10.59 -1.47
C VAL A 238 0.13 10.57 -1.40
N ASP A 239 -0.47 11.53 -0.71
CA ASP A 239 -1.94 11.68 -0.67
C ASP A 239 -2.50 11.82 -2.09
N ALA A 240 -1.93 12.70 -2.90
CA ALA A 240 -2.32 12.90 -4.30
C ALA A 240 -2.16 11.61 -5.14
N LEU A 241 -1.03 10.91 -5.01
CA LEU A 241 -0.77 9.63 -5.69
C LEU A 241 -1.84 8.59 -5.36
N LEU A 242 -2.07 8.36 -4.06
CA LEU A 242 -2.98 7.30 -3.61
C LEU A 242 -4.45 7.62 -3.93
N MET A 243 -4.83 8.90 -3.85
CA MET A 243 -6.17 9.34 -4.27
C MET A 243 -6.36 9.15 -5.77
N GLN A 244 -5.40 9.57 -6.60
CA GLN A 244 -5.45 9.38 -8.05
C GLN A 244 -5.54 7.90 -8.41
N ALA A 245 -4.70 7.05 -7.82
CA ALA A 245 -4.73 5.60 -8.03
C ALA A 245 -6.10 5.00 -7.65
N SER A 246 -6.61 5.33 -6.46
CA SER A 246 -7.90 4.82 -5.98
C SER A 246 -9.06 5.24 -6.90
N VAL A 247 -9.09 6.50 -7.33
CA VAL A 247 -10.13 7.02 -8.23
C VAL A 247 -10.08 6.32 -9.59
N GLU A 248 -8.90 6.23 -10.20
CA GLU A 248 -8.76 5.63 -11.53
C GLU A 248 -9.06 4.12 -11.53
N LEU A 249 -8.64 3.41 -10.49
CA LEU A 249 -8.93 1.98 -10.35
C LEU A 249 -10.44 1.72 -10.14
N LYS A 250 -11.12 2.53 -9.33
CA LYS A 250 -12.55 2.40 -9.10
C LYS A 250 -13.41 2.76 -10.30
N LYS A 251 -12.92 3.59 -11.23
CA LYS A 251 -13.59 3.81 -12.53
C LYS A 251 -13.62 2.54 -13.39
N ILE A 252 -12.61 1.68 -13.25
CA ILE A 252 -12.53 0.40 -13.97
C ILE A 252 -13.43 -0.64 -13.31
N ASN A 253 -13.30 -0.78 -11.98
CA ASN A 253 -14.10 -1.72 -11.20
C ASN A 253 -14.44 -1.11 -9.83
N PRO A 254 -15.68 -0.66 -9.58
CA PRO A 254 -16.12 -0.12 -8.29
C PRO A 254 -15.95 -1.11 -7.12
N GLU A 255 -16.01 -2.42 -7.40
CA GLU A 255 -15.86 -3.50 -6.42
C GLU A 255 -14.41 -3.92 -6.22
N MET A 256 -13.43 -3.15 -6.73
CA MET A 256 -12.01 -3.47 -6.60
C MET A 256 -11.57 -3.46 -5.13
N PHE A 257 -10.95 -4.54 -4.69
CA PHE A 257 -10.29 -4.55 -3.39
C PHE A 257 -8.87 -3.98 -3.51
N ILE A 258 -8.49 -3.13 -2.54
CA ILE A 258 -7.16 -2.52 -2.47
C ILE A 258 -6.63 -2.73 -1.07
N GLU A 259 -5.60 -3.60 -0.97
CA GLU A 259 -4.90 -3.86 0.28
C GLU A 259 -3.67 -2.95 0.40
N PHE A 260 -3.55 -2.33 1.57
CA PHE A 260 -2.32 -1.66 2.00
C PHE A 260 -1.69 -2.43 3.15
N ARG A 261 -0.36 -2.58 3.10
CA ARG A 261 0.43 -3.18 4.17
C ARG A 261 1.50 -2.19 4.62
N GLN A 262 1.31 -1.60 5.80
CA GLN A 262 2.23 -0.68 6.47
C GLN A 262 1.98 -0.70 7.98
N LYS A 263 2.89 -0.05 8.73
CA LYS A 263 2.86 -0.05 10.21
C LYS A 263 1.71 0.75 10.84
N TYR A 264 0.94 1.48 10.07
CA TYR A 264 -0.20 2.27 10.56
C TYR A 264 -1.43 2.06 9.68
N THR A 265 -2.59 2.09 10.31
CA THR A 265 -3.91 1.89 9.70
C THR A 265 -4.85 3.05 10.03
N GLY A 266 -4.30 4.24 10.16
CA GLY A 266 -5.05 5.45 10.53
C GLY A 266 -6.09 5.88 9.49
N PRO A 267 -6.91 6.88 9.83
CA PRO A 267 -8.04 7.30 8.99
C PRO A 267 -7.64 7.75 7.59
N ALA A 268 -6.44 8.32 7.43
CA ALA A 268 -5.94 8.72 6.12
C ALA A 268 -5.81 7.53 5.15
N MET A 269 -5.41 6.35 5.62
CA MET A 269 -5.28 5.18 4.75
C MET A 269 -6.64 4.58 4.34
N ARG A 270 -7.66 4.74 5.17
CA ARG A 270 -9.01 4.23 4.91
C ARG A 270 -9.71 4.91 3.71
N LYS A 271 -9.27 6.09 3.30
CA LYS A 271 -9.83 6.77 2.13
C LYS A 271 -9.31 6.24 0.79
N TYR A 272 -8.16 5.59 0.77
CA TYR A 272 -7.56 5.07 -0.47
C TYR A 272 -7.86 3.58 -0.70
N GLY A 273 -7.81 2.79 0.37
CA GLY A 273 -7.99 1.35 0.31
C GLY A 273 -9.08 0.85 1.27
N ASN A 274 -9.44 -0.40 1.08
CA ASN A 274 -10.53 -1.05 1.81
C ASN A 274 -10.09 -2.33 2.55
N MET A 275 -8.81 -2.67 2.43
CA MET A 275 -8.13 -3.71 3.21
C MET A 275 -6.83 -3.16 3.78
N LEU A 276 -6.65 -3.25 5.09
CA LEU A 276 -5.49 -2.71 5.78
C LEU A 276 -4.87 -3.82 6.64
N ARG A 277 -3.56 -4.01 6.48
CA ARG A 277 -2.79 -5.00 7.22
C ARG A 277 -1.53 -4.34 7.80
N ALA A 278 -1.36 -4.44 9.13
CA ALA A 278 -0.26 -3.78 9.82
C ALA A 278 1.08 -4.48 9.61
N PHE A 279 1.09 -5.83 9.51
CA PHE A 279 2.29 -6.64 9.39
C PHE A 279 2.04 -7.93 8.61
N ASP A 280 3.10 -8.66 8.32
CA ASP A 280 3.02 -9.96 7.67
C ASP A 280 2.46 -11.03 8.63
N CYS A 281 1.43 -11.74 8.18
CA CYS A 281 0.95 -12.96 8.80
C CYS A 281 1.67 -14.17 8.16
N PRO A 282 1.87 -15.26 8.91
CA PRO A 282 1.55 -15.49 10.30
C PRO A 282 2.61 -14.97 11.29
N GLY A 283 3.64 -14.27 10.82
CA GLY A 283 4.79 -13.84 11.64
C GLY A 283 4.41 -12.98 12.84
N ASP A 284 3.34 -12.19 12.75
CA ASP A 284 2.85 -11.35 13.83
C ASP A 284 1.31 -11.33 13.89
N ALA A 285 0.73 -12.42 14.38
CA ALA A 285 -0.72 -12.53 14.55
C ALA A 285 -1.29 -11.50 15.56
N VAL A 286 -0.50 -11.05 16.54
CA VAL A 286 -0.93 -10.08 17.54
C VAL A 286 -1.09 -8.69 16.94
N MET A 287 -0.14 -8.28 16.10
CA MET A 287 -0.17 -6.97 15.43
C MET A 287 -1.28 -6.86 14.36
N ASN A 288 -1.76 -8.00 13.86
CA ASN A 288 -2.80 -8.06 12.83
C ASN A 288 -4.23 -8.29 13.38
N ARG A 289 -4.42 -8.21 14.68
CA ARG A 289 -5.74 -8.32 15.34
C ARG A 289 -6.55 -7.04 15.34
#